data_5c4f2cf8749a3b623cd46b564d1034a1
#
_entry.id   5c4f2cf8749a3b623cd46b564d1034a1
#
_cell.length_a   1.000
_cell.length_b   1.000
_cell.length_c   1.000
_cell.angle_alpha   90.00
_cell.angle_beta   90.00
_cell.angle_gamma   90.00
#
_symmetry.space_group_name_H-M   'P 1'
#
loop_
_entity.id
_entity.type
_entity.pdbx_description
1 polymer ?
#
loop_
_entity_poly.entity_id
_entity_poly.type
_entity_poly.pdbx_seq_one_letter_code
_entity_poly.pdbx_strand_id
1 'polypeptide(L)'
;MPEARRFDRVLAILADGARWDVVERLATAGEMPNLRQQFLACGGLRCATSVFPSVSGPAHLPLLTGLHPGRANLPGIRWAERPLGKRGNFLFRTRSYVAPWRPAKLERDVPEGVRTLFHHIQGLADVNSWFVRGCPLAARMTRFSKGVTFVKAWVTADWHAENAQAEAAVQRAWQRGFSSVCAVFPAIDELGHRFGPESEQTLEGYRRFDASLGRLLGELHRRGVLARTLVLVTSDHGQSATHTHVDIGDLMRPVYPRTLIYPTLWRHLFSAQAAAMVSGNSMANLYLQGEAGWHERPDFEAAGGRPAELLARLLNHPAIAHLIYRRAPGIYVLAGRTGRAVVDARSVGADDGSGDGSQPVRIGFTVEGENPLGYAPLPGQMTRDEVAALTAGTGFPDGPWQLVEFFRSPRAGDLIVCARAGFDLRSHFEYQPHNGSHGALEREHMLVPAAVNARWLDDRPLCTADLFPTILSALGLPVPGGLSGRSVPLGG
;
A
#
# COMPACT_ATOMS: atom_id res chain seq x y z
N MET A 1 -10.95 29.14 -24.73
CA MET A 1 -11.32 29.56 -23.37
C MET A 1 -10.93 28.45 -22.42
N PRO A 2 -10.28 28.67 -21.28
CA PRO A 2 -10.08 27.58 -20.32
C PRO A 2 -11.46 27.08 -19.90
N GLU A 3 -11.67 25.75 -19.98
CA GLU A 3 -12.89 25.11 -19.48
C GLU A 3 -13.16 25.58 -18.06
N ALA A 4 -14.40 25.95 -17.77
CA ALA A 4 -14.78 26.45 -16.45
C ALA A 4 -14.48 25.36 -15.42
N ARG A 5 -13.67 25.70 -14.43
CA ARG A 5 -13.25 24.83 -13.33
C ARG A 5 -14.49 24.24 -12.62
N ARG A 6 -14.71 22.94 -12.76
CA ARG A 6 -15.90 22.28 -12.18
C ARG A 6 -15.81 22.18 -10.66
N PHE A 7 -14.63 21.80 -10.13
CA PHE A 7 -14.42 21.57 -8.71
C PHE A 7 -13.49 22.63 -8.11
N ASP A 8 -13.80 23.12 -6.92
CA ASP A 8 -12.97 24.05 -6.16
C ASP A 8 -12.59 23.51 -4.79
N ARG A 9 -13.06 22.32 -4.43
CA ARG A 9 -12.77 21.62 -3.18
C ARG A 9 -12.78 20.12 -3.37
N VAL A 10 -12.22 19.39 -2.40
CA VAL A 10 -12.18 17.94 -2.43
C VAL A 10 -12.58 17.34 -1.08
N LEU A 11 -13.32 16.23 -1.12
CA LEU A 11 -13.47 15.28 -0.04
C LEU A 11 -12.82 13.97 -0.52
N ALA A 12 -11.57 13.74 -0.13
CA ALA A 12 -10.84 12.50 -0.42
C ALA A 12 -11.00 11.54 0.77
N ILE A 13 -11.59 10.38 0.54
CA ILE A 13 -11.84 9.34 1.54
C ILE A 13 -11.04 8.11 1.19
N LEU A 14 -10.28 7.60 2.15
CA LEU A 14 -9.63 6.30 2.10
C LEU A 14 -10.37 5.37 3.07
N ALA A 15 -11.05 4.36 2.50
CA ALA A 15 -11.65 3.26 3.24
C ALA A 15 -10.62 2.14 3.36
N ASP A 16 -9.89 2.14 4.48
CA ASP A 16 -8.76 1.24 4.74
C ASP A 16 -9.18 -0.23 4.60
N GLY A 17 -8.43 -1.02 3.84
CA GLY A 17 -8.68 -2.44 3.63
C GLY A 17 -9.83 -2.81 2.68
N ALA A 18 -10.46 -1.83 2.00
CA ALA A 18 -11.62 -2.10 1.14
C ALA A 18 -11.21 -2.74 -0.19
N ARG A 19 -11.67 -3.98 -0.42
CA ARG A 19 -11.45 -4.76 -1.65
C ARG A 19 -12.37 -4.31 -2.77
N TRP A 20 -11.83 -4.28 -3.99
CA TRP A 20 -12.60 -3.96 -5.19
C TRP A 20 -13.81 -4.89 -5.40
N ASP A 21 -13.57 -6.20 -5.40
CA ASP A 21 -14.59 -7.21 -5.69
C ASP A 21 -15.74 -7.20 -4.68
N VAL A 22 -15.48 -6.91 -3.41
CA VAL A 22 -16.51 -6.76 -2.38
C VAL A 22 -17.31 -5.48 -2.60
N VAL A 23 -16.64 -4.34 -2.87
CA VAL A 23 -17.34 -3.07 -3.16
C VAL A 23 -18.21 -3.18 -4.41
N GLU A 24 -17.68 -3.75 -5.50
CA GLU A 24 -18.42 -3.95 -6.75
C GLU A 24 -19.67 -4.82 -6.52
N ARG A 25 -19.52 -5.94 -5.82
CA ARG A 25 -20.59 -6.87 -5.48
C ARG A 25 -21.67 -6.19 -4.64
N LEU A 26 -21.30 -5.55 -3.53
CA LEU A 26 -22.26 -4.91 -2.63
C LEU A 26 -22.96 -3.70 -3.27
N ALA A 27 -22.24 -2.89 -4.06
CA ALA A 27 -22.82 -1.78 -4.78
C ALA A 27 -23.82 -2.26 -5.85
N THR A 28 -23.48 -3.30 -6.62
CA THR A 28 -24.34 -3.89 -7.63
C THR A 28 -25.59 -4.52 -7.01
N ALA A 29 -25.44 -5.22 -5.88
CA ALA A 29 -26.55 -5.79 -5.13
C ALA A 29 -27.45 -4.74 -4.45
N GLY A 30 -27.03 -3.46 -4.39
CA GLY A 30 -27.77 -2.39 -3.74
C GLY A 30 -27.54 -2.30 -2.22
N GLU A 31 -26.59 -3.05 -1.70
CA GLU A 31 -26.22 -3.04 -0.26
C GLU A 31 -25.33 -1.84 0.09
N MET A 32 -24.77 -1.14 -0.92
CA MET A 32 -24.10 0.16 -0.79
C MET A 32 -24.83 1.20 -1.67
N PRO A 33 -26.04 1.63 -1.27
CA PRO A 33 -26.92 2.46 -2.12
C PRO A 33 -26.34 3.85 -2.42
N ASN A 34 -25.61 4.46 -1.48
CA ASN A 34 -25.03 5.79 -1.67
C ASN A 34 -23.86 5.75 -2.68
N LEU A 35 -23.01 4.73 -2.58
CA LEU A 35 -21.91 4.52 -3.53
C LEU A 35 -22.47 4.16 -4.92
N ARG A 36 -23.49 3.30 -4.99
CA ARG A 36 -24.18 2.96 -6.24
C ARG A 36 -24.77 4.19 -6.93
N GLN A 37 -25.53 4.99 -6.20
CA GLN A 37 -26.26 6.14 -6.76
C GLN A 37 -25.32 7.25 -7.17
N GLN A 38 -24.33 7.57 -6.34
CA GLN A 38 -23.50 8.76 -6.55
C GLN A 38 -22.30 8.50 -7.46
N PHE A 39 -21.78 7.27 -7.49
CA PHE A 39 -20.53 6.95 -8.19
C PHE A 39 -20.73 5.91 -9.31
N LEU A 40 -21.37 4.77 -9.06
CA LEU A 40 -21.56 3.76 -10.09
C LEU A 40 -22.47 4.27 -11.20
N ALA A 41 -23.57 4.92 -10.87
CA ALA A 41 -24.56 5.41 -11.84
C ALA A 41 -24.00 6.47 -12.79
N CYS A 42 -23.03 7.28 -12.38
CA CYS A 42 -22.39 8.29 -13.23
C CYS A 42 -21.16 7.77 -14.00
N GLY A 43 -20.79 6.48 -13.86
CA GLY A 43 -19.57 5.92 -14.45
C GLY A 43 -18.29 6.34 -13.72
N GLY A 44 -18.42 6.72 -12.46
CA GLY A 44 -17.32 7.16 -11.61
C GLY A 44 -16.69 6.07 -10.73
N LEU A 45 -17.23 4.85 -10.74
CA LEU A 45 -16.68 3.72 -9.98
C LEU A 45 -15.85 2.81 -10.89
N ARG A 46 -14.58 2.62 -10.56
CA ARG A 46 -13.66 1.73 -11.29
C ARG A 46 -12.76 0.95 -10.33
N CYS A 47 -12.18 -0.12 -10.84
CA CYS A 47 -11.07 -0.82 -10.21
C CYS A 47 -9.77 -0.05 -10.40
N ALA A 48 -8.97 0.06 -9.34
CA ALA A 48 -7.60 0.53 -9.39
C ALA A 48 -6.64 -0.50 -8.78
N THR A 49 -5.41 -0.53 -9.28
CA THR A 49 -4.35 -1.32 -8.66
C THR A 49 -3.68 -0.48 -7.59
N SER A 50 -3.54 -1.03 -6.39
CA SER A 50 -2.77 -0.44 -5.30
C SER A 50 -1.26 -0.56 -5.58
N VAL A 51 -0.45 -0.40 -4.55
CA VAL A 51 1.01 -0.42 -4.62
C VAL A 51 1.61 -1.52 -3.76
N PHE A 52 2.78 -2.01 -4.14
CA PHE A 52 3.54 -2.95 -3.32
C PHE A 52 4.61 -2.22 -2.49
N PRO A 53 4.72 -2.47 -1.18
CA PRO A 53 3.87 -3.36 -0.39
C PRO A 53 2.47 -2.79 -0.15
N SER A 54 1.47 -3.64 -0.26
CA SER A 54 0.05 -3.31 -0.07
C SER A 54 -0.30 -3.27 1.43
N VAL A 55 0.24 -2.28 2.13
CA VAL A 55 0.12 -2.16 3.60
C VAL A 55 -0.11 -0.72 4.02
N SER A 56 -0.96 -0.52 5.02
CA SER A 56 -1.31 0.81 5.56
C SER A 56 -0.06 1.63 5.89
N GLY A 57 -0.11 2.92 5.67
CA GLY A 57 1.03 3.82 5.76
C GLY A 57 1.77 3.93 4.43
N PRO A 58 2.61 2.98 3.98
CA PRO A 58 3.19 2.98 2.64
C PRO A 58 2.16 3.14 1.53
N ALA A 59 1.05 2.37 1.56
CA ALA A 59 0.02 2.43 0.54
C ALA A 59 -0.95 3.63 0.66
N HIS A 60 -0.83 4.46 1.70
CA HIS A 60 -1.48 5.79 1.76
C HIS A 60 -0.73 6.84 0.93
N LEU A 61 0.59 6.65 0.70
CA LEU A 61 1.41 7.63 -0.01
C LEU A 61 0.94 7.91 -1.43
N PRO A 62 0.50 6.93 -2.24
CA PRO A 62 0.01 7.20 -3.58
C PRO A 62 -1.06 8.27 -3.64
N LEU A 63 -2.11 8.16 -2.82
CA LEU A 63 -3.18 9.15 -2.73
C LEU A 63 -2.66 10.52 -2.27
N LEU A 64 -1.71 10.54 -1.34
CA LEU A 64 -1.24 11.77 -0.72
C LEU A 64 -0.13 12.47 -1.50
N THR A 65 0.64 11.75 -2.33
CA THR A 65 1.87 12.27 -2.95
C THR A 65 2.02 11.94 -4.45
N GLY A 66 1.22 11.02 -4.99
CA GLY A 66 1.37 10.51 -6.35
C GLY A 66 2.59 9.60 -6.54
N LEU A 67 3.22 9.12 -5.46
CA LEU A 67 4.43 8.29 -5.49
C LEU A 67 4.16 6.87 -4.99
N HIS A 68 4.84 5.90 -5.60
CA HIS A 68 4.95 4.56 -5.02
C HIS A 68 5.82 4.59 -3.75
N PRO A 69 5.59 3.67 -2.79
CA PRO A 69 6.35 3.61 -1.53
C PRO A 69 7.86 3.51 -1.72
N GLY A 70 8.33 2.79 -2.74
CA GLY A 70 9.75 2.67 -3.04
C GLY A 70 10.42 4.00 -3.38
N ARG A 71 9.73 4.89 -4.13
CA ARG A 71 10.22 6.26 -4.42
C ARG A 71 10.21 7.14 -3.18
N ALA A 72 9.30 6.88 -2.25
CA ALA A 72 9.26 7.55 -0.96
C ALA A 72 10.19 6.90 0.09
N ASN A 73 11.00 5.91 -0.32
CA ASN A 73 11.95 5.19 0.51
C ASN A 73 11.32 4.42 1.69
N LEU A 74 10.10 3.90 1.50
CA LEU A 74 9.34 3.14 2.50
C LEU A 74 9.07 1.70 2.02
N PRO A 75 9.92 0.72 2.37
CA PRO A 75 9.78 -0.66 1.91
C PRO A 75 8.73 -1.46 2.71
N GLY A 76 8.03 -0.85 3.65
CA GLY A 76 7.03 -1.50 4.51
C GLY A 76 6.67 -0.64 5.71
N ILE A 77 5.83 -1.15 6.62
CA ILE A 77 5.58 -0.53 7.93
C ILE A 77 6.66 -0.88 8.95
N ARG A 78 7.46 -1.89 8.64
CA ARG A 78 8.66 -2.27 9.40
C ARG A 78 9.81 -2.50 8.44
N TRP A 79 10.96 -1.98 8.77
CA TRP A 79 12.20 -2.27 8.05
C TRP A 79 13.43 -2.08 8.92
N ALA A 80 14.56 -2.56 8.42
CA ALA A 80 15.86 -2.30 9.00
C ALA A 80 16.77 -1.64 7.96
N GLU A 81 17.58 -0.68 8.40
CA GLU A 81 18.69 -0.20 7.59
C GLU A 81 19.85 -1.18 7.74
N ARG A 82 20.38 -1.62 6.61
CA ARG A 82 21.51 -2.56 6.62
C ARG A 82 22.68 -1.99 7.43
N PRO A 83 23.20 -2.68 8.45
CA PRO A 83 24.35 -2.20 9.20
C PRO A 83 25.60 -2.22 8.34
N LEU A 84 26.46 -1.21 8.52
CA LEU A 84 27.78 -1.17 7.94
C LEU A 84 28.77 -1.84 8.93
N GLY A 85 29.57 -2.77 8.43
CA GLY A 85 30.60 -3.45 9.21
C GLY A 85 30.33 -4.94 9.48
N LYS A 86 31.31 -5.62 10.12
CA LYS A 86 31.31 -7.08 10.28
C LYS A 86 30.27 -7.59 11.27
N ARG A 87 29.90 -6.80 12.29
CA ARG A 87 28.89 -7.15 13.31
C ARG A 87 27.58 -6.46 13.00
N GLY A 88 26.49 -7.22 13.09
CA GLY A 88 25.15 -6.66 13.00
C GLY A 88 24.85 -5.77 14.20
N ASN A 89 24.74 -4.47 13.98
CA ASN A 89 24.28 -3.52 14.98
C ASN A 89 23.00 -2.85 14.46
N PHE A 90 21.86 -3.27 14.99
CA PHE A 90 20.54 -2.76 14.61
C PHE A 90 20.02 -1.69 15.58
N LEU A 91 20.84 -1.25 16.56
CA LEU A 91 20.47 -0.18 17.47
C LEU A 91 20.14 1.10 16.67
N PHE A 92 18.93 1.61 16.85
CA PHE A 92 18.39 2.78 16.11
C PHE A 92 18.26 2.61 14.57
N ARG A 93 18.58 1.42 14.02
CA ARG A 93 18.47 1.14 12.58
C ARG A 93 17.17 0.43 12.18
N THR A 94 16.39 -0.01 13.15
CA THR A 94 15.07 -0.61 12.90
C THR A 94 13.97 0.43 13.03
N ARG A 95 12.96 0.33 12.16
CA ARG A 95 11.77 1.15 12.17
C ARG A 95 10.53 0.27 12.27
N SER A 96 9.55 0.70 13.05
CA SER A 96 8.22 0.12 13.08
C SER A 96 7.21 1.21 13.36
N TYR A 97 6.15 1.27 12.58
CA TYR A 97 5.10 2.28 12.69
C TYR A 97 3.83 1.74 13.37
N VAL A 98 3.87 0.54 13.89
CA VAL A 98 2.73 -0.10 14.59
C VAL A 98 2.88 -0.11 16.12
N ALA A 99 3.96 0.43 16.66
CA ALA A 99 4.17 0.44 18.11
C ALA A 99 3.39 1.58 18.80
N PRO A 100 2.53 1.29 19.80
CA PRO A 100 1.67 2.30 20.44
C PRO A 100 2.45 3.38 21.21
N TRP A 101 3.65 3.11 21.67
CA TRP A 101 4.50 4.05 22.42
C TRP A 101 5.48 4.86 21.58
N ARG A 102 5.55 4.63 20.29
CA ARG A 102 6.26 5.49 19.35
C ARG A 102 5.25 5.98 18.33
N PRO A 103 4.71 7.21 18.48
CA PRO A 103 4.05 7.86 17.36
C PRO A 103 5.10 7.99 16.27
N ALA A 104 5.18 6.97 15.46
CA ALA A 104 6.10 6.89 14.36
C ALA A 104 5.77 8.02 13.42
N LYS A 105 6.69 8.91 13.25
CA LYS A 105 6.56 9.97 12.29
C LYS A 105 7.11 9.41 10.98
N LEU A 106 6.26 8.72 10.23
CA LEU A 106 6.52 8.22 8.89
C LEU A 106 7.19 9.32 8.03
N GLU A 107 6.79 10.57 8.26
CA GLU A 107 7.34 11.76 7.63
C GLU A 107 8.85 11.92 7.77
N ARG A 108 9.45 11.41 8.85
CA ARG A 108 10.91 11.53 9.08
C ARG A 108 11.74 10.64 8.16
N ASP A 109 11.13 9.56 7.68
CA ASP A 109 11.81 8.58 6.86
C ASP A 109 11.58 8.79 5.35
N VAL A 110 10.58 9.61 4.99
CA VAL A 110 10.31 10.03 3.61
C VAL A 110 11.22 11.19 3.22
N PRO A 111 11.81 11.22 2.02
CA PRO A 111 12.66 12.33 1.55
C PRO A 111 12.02 13.70 1.73
N GLU A 112 12.82 14.71 2.08
CA GLU A 112 12.31 16.07 2.40
C GLU A 112 11.59 16.74 1.22
N GLY A 113 12.02 16.46 -0.01
CA GLY A 113 11.42 16.99 -1.23
C GLY A 113 10.01 16.49 -1.55
N VAL A 114 9.55 15.41 -0.89
CA VAL A 114 8.21 14.85 -1.15
C VAL A 114 7.12 15.78 -0.64
N ARG A 115 6.31 16.28 -1.56
CA ARG A 115 5.15 17.15 -1.29
C ARG A 115 3.87 16.30 -1.24
N THR A 116 2.90 16.75 -0.45
CA THR A 116 1.61 16.08 -0.26
C THR A 116 0.46 16.94 -0.73
N LEU A 117 -0.75 16.41 -0.81
CA LEU A 117 -1.96 17.19 -1.04
C LEU A 117 -2.07 18.41 -0.10
N PHE A 118 -1.58 18.30 1.16
CA PHE A 118 -1.59 19.40 2.13
C PHE A 118 -0.70 20.58 1.74
N HIS A 119 0.28 20.40 0.85
CA HIS A 119 1.10 21.49 0.32
C HIS A 119 0.45 22.16 -0.90
N HIS A 120 -0.42 21.46 -1.62
CA HIS A 120 -1.00 21.91 -2.88
C HIS A 120 -2.41 22.49 -2.69
N ILE A 121 -3.17 22.00 -1.72
CA ILE A 121 -4.57 22.38 -1.51
C ILE A 121 -4.68 23.23 -0.23
N GLN A 122 -4.91 24.53 -0.40
CA GLN A 122 -5.17 25.42 0.73
C GLN A 122 -6.44 25.01 1.48
N GLY A 123 -6.39 25.03 2.82
CA GLY A 123 -7.54 24.70 3.64
C GLY A 123 -7.93 23.23 3.60
N LEU A 124 -7.00 22.33 3.25
CA LEU A 124 -7.21 20.89 3.36
C LEU A 124 -7.04 20.46 4.82
N ALA A 125 -8.10 19.91 5.41
CA ALA A 125 -8.07 19.31 6.74
C ALA A 125 -7.72 17.82 6.68
N ASP A 126 -7.12 17.32 7.75
CA ASP A 126 -6.76 15.93 7.95
C ASP A 126 -7.65 15.23 8.98
N VAL A 127 -8.09 14.03 8.65
CA VAL A 127 -8.76 13.10 9.55
C VAL A 127 -8.08 11.73 9.45
N ASN A 128 -7.41 11.31 10.49
CA ASN A 128 -6.78 9.98 10.66
C ASN A 128 -5.66 9.61 9.67
N SER A 129 -5.12 10.51 8.84
CA SER A 129 -4.04 10.13 7.92
C SER A 129 -2.79 9.63 8.66
N TRP A 130 -2.10 8.68 8.05
CA TRP A 130 -0.80 8.20 8.53
C TRP A 130 0.34 9.16 8.20
N PHE A 131 0.18 10.00 7.19
CA PHE A 131 1.17 10.93 6.70
C PHE A 131 0.56 12.33 6.57
N VAL A 132 1.01 13.27 7.40
CA VAL A 132 0.42 14.61 7.54
C VAL A 132 1.42 15.75 7.29
N ARG A 133 2.51 15.45 6.55
CA ARG A 133 3.50 16.47 6.16
C ARG A 133 2.81 17.61 5.41
N GLY A 134 3.10 18.86 5.81
CA GLY A 134 2.47 20.05 5.24
C GLY A 134 1.11 20.39 5.82
N CYS A 135 0.45 19.48 6.57
CA CYS A 135 -0.81 19.77 7.23
C CYS A 135 -0.59 20.65 8.49
N PRO A 136 -1.16 21.86 8.57
CA PRO A 136 -1.08 22.68 9.78
C PRO A 136 -1.72 21.99 10.99
N LEU A 137 -1.21 22.24 12.19
CA LEU A 137 -1.75 21.61 13.40
C LEU A 137 -3.23 21.88 13.63
N ALA A 138 -3.71 23.09 13.28
CA ALA A 138 -5.12 23.48 13.38
C ALA A 138 -6.04 22.70 12.43
N ALA A 139 -5.49 22.16 11.32
CA ALA A 139 -6.21 21.38 10.33
C ALA A 139 -6.25 19.86 10.63
N ARG A 140 -5.52 19.38 11.65
CA ARG A 140 -5.49 17.97 12.06
C ARG A 140 -6.61 17.69 13.05
N MET A 141 -7.77 17.24 12.56
CA MET A 141 -8.99 17.10 13.34
C MET A 141 -8.96 16.00 14.40
N THR A 142 -8.14 14.98 14.23
CA THR A 142 -8.07 13.79 15.11
C THR A 142 -6.75 13.66 15.88
N ARG A 143 -5.91 14.71 15.89
CA ARG A 143 -4.57 14.67 16.49
C ARG A 143 -4.51 14.12 17.91
N PHE A 144 -5.48 14.48 18.75
CA PHE A 144 -5.51 14.11 20.18
C PHE A 144 -6.37 12.86 20.46
N SER A 145 -7.34 12.58 19.60
CA SER A 145 -8.30 11.49 19.83
C SER A 145 -7.88 10.19 19.16
N LYS A 146 -7.17 10.24 18.02
CA LYS A 146 -6.80 9.06 17.22
C LYS A 146 -6.19 7.93 18.05
N GLY A 147 -5.22 8.22 18.91
CA GLY A 147 -4.56 7.17 19.71
C GLY A 147 -5.47 6.57 20.77
N VAL A 148 -6.31 7.39 21.41
CA VAL A 148 -7.22 6.95 22.48
C VAL A 148 -8.35 6.09 21.91
N THR A 149 -8.98 6.56 20.83
CA THR A 149 -10.08 5.83 20.19
C THR A 149 -9.60 4.55 19.53
N PHE A 150 -8.44 4.56 18.88
CA PHE A 150 -7.83 3.36 18.34
C PHE A 150 -7.59 2.29 19.42
N VAL A 151 -6.95 2.65 20.55
CA VAL A 151 -6.74 1.71 21.66
C VAL A 151 -8.07 1.22 22.22
N LYS A 152 -9.08 2.10 22.37
CA LYS A 152 -10.42 1.70 22.80
C LYS A 152 -11.04 0.71 21.82
N ALA A 153 -11.06 1.01 20.53
CA ALA A 153 -11.61 0.15 19.48
C ALA A 153 -10.89 -1.21 19.44
N TRP A 154 -9.57 -1.20 19.60
CA TRP A 154 -8.75 -2.42 19.65
C TRP A 154 -9.12 -3.33 20.85
N VAL A 155 -9.36 -2.74 22.02
CA VAL A 155 -9.77 -3.48 23.25
C VAL A 155 -11.21 -3.97 23.14
N THR A 156 -12.13 -3.12 22.68
CA THR A 156 -13.58 -3.39 22.65
C THR A 156 -14.05 -4.09 21.39
N ALA A 157 -13.22 -4.12 20.34
CA ALA A 157 -13.57 -4.50 18.98
C ALA A 157 -14.65 -3.63 18.29
N ASP A 158 -14.94 -2.47 18.83
CA ASP A 158 -15.91 -1.53 18.27
C ASP A 158 -15.22 -0.57 17.27
N TRP A 159 -14.87 -1.10 16.10
CA TRP A 159 -14.30 -0.32 15.01
C TRP A 159 -15.31 0.59 14.31
N HIS A 160 -16.61 0.31 14.48
CA HIS A 160 -17.67 1.19 13.99
C HIS A 160 -17.66 2.56 14.69
N ALA A 161 -17.32 2.59 15.99
CA ALA A 161 -17.16 3.84 16.73
C ALA A 161 -16.00 4.69 16.17
N GLU A 162 -14.91 4.05 15.69
CA GLU A 162 -13.79 4.76 15.06
C GLU A 162 -14.21 5.42 13.74
N ASN A 163 -14.97 4.72 12.89
CA ASN A 163 -15.53 5.31 11.68
C ASN A 163 -16.52 6.45 11.98
N ALA A 164 -17.37 6.29 12.99
CA ALA A 164 -18.28 7.37 13.43
C ALA A 164 -17.52 8.61 13.91
N GLN A 165 -16.40 8.41 14.59
CA GLN A 165 -15.52 9.50 14.99
C GLN A 165 -14.86 10.18 13.78
N ALA A 166 -14.42 9.40 12.77
CA ALA A 166 -13.86 9.95 11.54
C ALA A 166 -14.90 10.83 10.82
N GLU A 167 -16.14 10.34 10.67
CA GLU A 167 -17.26 11.11 10.11
C GLU A 167 -17.49 12.41 10.88
N ALA A 168 -17.60 12.35 12.21
CA ALA A 168 -17.77 13.53 13.04
C ALA A 168 -16.59 14.52 12.92
N ALA A 169 -15.37 14.01 12.70
CA ALA A 169 -14.19 14.85 12.48
C ALA A 169 -14.25 15.57 11.12
N VAL A 170 -14.74 14.92 10.06
CA VAL A 170 -15.01 15.56 8.76
C VAL A 170 -16.02 16.70 8.92
N GLN A 171 -17.14 16.46 9.63
CA GLN A 171 -18.16 17.48 9.89
C GLN A 171 -17.60 18.65 10.70
N ARG A 172 -16.77 18.39 11.73
CA ARG A 172 -16.08 19.43 12.49
C ARG A 172 -15.12 20.25 11.63
N ALA A 173 -14.42 19.64 10.67
CA ALA A 173 -13.56 20.37 9.74
C ALA A 173 -14.38 21.40 8.96
N TRP A 174 -15.53 21.00 8.41
CA TRP A 174 -16.43 21.92 7.70
C TRP A 174 -17.03 23.01 8.59
N GLN A 175 -17.37 22.68 9.86
CA GLN A 175 -17.84 23.68 10.84
C GLN A 175 -16.76 24.73 11.17
N ARG A 176 -15.48 24.34 11.12
CA ARG A 176 -14.33 25.23 11.32
C ARG A 176 -13.92 26.01 10.06
N GLY A 177 -14.66 25.87 8.96
CA GLY A 177 -14.43 26.60 7.72
C GLY A 177 -13.44 25.95 6.74
N PHE A 178 -12.96 24.73 7.01
CA PHE A 178 -12.15 23.99 6.03
C PHE A 178 -13.04 23.57 4.86
N SER A 179 -12.64 23.90 3.63
CA SER A 179 -13.40 23.57 2.43
C SER A 179 -13.13 22.17 1.90
N SER A 180 -11.93 21.64 2.15
CA SER A 180 -11.44 20.37 1.67
C SER A 180 -11.02 19.48 2.82
N VAL A 181 -11.22 18.16 2.69
CA VAL A 181 -10.89 17.19 3.73
C VAL A 181 -10.26 15.93 3.08
N CYS A 182 -9.19 15.43 3.69
CA CYS A 182 -8.66 14.08 3.46
C CYS A 182 -8.94 13.24 4.71
N ALA A 183 -9.64 12.11 4.57
CA ALA A 183 -10.10 11.31 5.69
C ALA A 183 -9.83 9.81 5.49
N VAL A 184 -9.39 9.14 6.55
CA VAL A 184 -9.21 7.68 6.61
C VAL A 184 -10.25 7.07 7.53
N PHE A 185 -10.93 6.03 7.05
CA PHE A 185 -11.93 5.24 7.73
C PHE A 185 -11.39 3.82 7.94
N PRO A 186 -10.92 3.44 9.14
CA PRO A 186 -10.13 2.22 9.34
C PRO A 186 -10.96 0.95 9.58
N ALA A 187 -12.28 1.02 9.76
CA ALA A 187 -13.05 -0.08 10.30
C ALA A 187 -13.07 -1.34 9.42
N ILE A 188 -13.03 -1.22 8.09
CA ILE A 188 -13.12 -2.39 7.20
C ILE A 188 -11.84 -3.24 7.36
N ASP A 189 -10.67 -2.62 7.38
CA ASP A 189 -9.38 -3.30 7.57
C ASP A 189 -9.33 -4.04 8.91
N GLU A 190 -9.65 -3.36 9.98
CA GLU A 190 -9.57 -3.90 11.33
C GLU A 190 -10.60 -5.01 11.59
N LEU A 191 -11.82 -4.88 11.03
CA LEU A 191 -12.82 -5.94 11.06
C LEU A 191 -12.37 -7.15 10.25
N GLY A 192 -11.76 -6.91 9.07
CA GLY A 192 -11.18 -7.96 8.25
C GLY A 192 -10.06 -8.71 8.96
N HIS A 193 -9.16 -8.03 9.63
CA HIS A 193 -8.13 -8.65 10.47
C HIS A 193 -8.73 -9.51 11.58
N ARG A 194 -9.79 -9.04 12.23
CA ARG A 194 -10.36 -9.72 13.39
C ARG A 194 -11.27 -10.88 13.04
N PHE A 195 -12.12 -10.71 12.02
CA PHE A 195 -13.20 -11.66 11.70
C PHE A 195 -13.03 -12.36 10.34
N GLY A 196 -12.10 -11.90 9.54
CA GLY A 196 -11.91 -12.31 8.15
C GLY A 196 -12.57 -11.33 7.16
N PRO A 197 -11.96 -11.14 5.97
CA PRO A 197 -12.35 -10.08 5.03
C PRO A 197 -13.76 -10.25 4.44
N GLU A 198 -14.32 -11.47 4.45
CA GLU A 198 -15.66 -11.76 3.94
C GLU A 198 -16.66 -12.19 5.05
N SER A 199 -16.30 -12.02 6.31
CA SER A 199 -17.22 -12.24 7.42
C SER A 199 -18.38 -11.24 7.41
N GLU A 200 -19.53 -11.63 7.96
CA GLU A 200 -20.70 -10.73 8.07
C GLU A 200 -20.37 -9.44 8.82
N GLN A 201 -19.50 -9.52 9.84
CA GLN A 201 -19.03 -8.35 10.59
C GLN A 201 -18.26 -7.36 9.69
N THR A 202 -17.43 -7.88 8.80
CA THR A 202 -16.68 -7.05 7.84
C THR A 202 -17.60 -6.50 6.76
N LEU A 203 -18.52 -7.29 6.22
CA LEU A 203 -19.53 -6.84 5.25
C LEU A 203 -20.43 -5.76 5.84
N GLU A 204 -20.83 -5.88 7.10
CA GLU A 204 -21.54 -4.82 7.82
C GLU A 204 -20.67 -3.54 7.94
N GLY A 205 -19.35 -3.68 8.07
CA GLY A 205 -18.40 -2.56 7.99
C GLY A 205 -18.52 -1.76 6.71
N TYR A 206 -18.64 -2.44 5.55
CA TYR A 206 -18.86 -1.79 4.25
C TYR A 206 -20.22 -1.07 4.18
N ARG A 207 -21.31 -1.71 4.65
CA ARG A 207 -22.65 -1.09 4.67
C ARG A 207 -22.69 0.15 5.54
N ARG A 208 -22.07 0.10 6.72
CA ARG A 208 -21.98 1.27 7.62
C ARG A 208 -21.09 2.37 7.08
N PHE A 209 -20.00 2.01 6.38
CA PHE A 209 -19.19 2.98 5.65
C PHE A 209 -20.02 3.70 4.58
N ASP A 210 -20.81 2.98 3.78
CA ASP A 210 -21.71 3.57 2.78
C ASP A 210 -22.74 4.49 3.41
N ALA A 211 -23.32 4.12 4.56
CA ALA A 211 -24.23 4.98 5.29
C ALA A 211 -23.54 6.26 5.79
N SER A 212 -22.30 6.19 6.27
CA SER A 212 -21.50 7.38 6.62
C SER A 212 -21.23 8.26 5.41
N LEU A 213 -20.88 7.66 4.28
CA LEU A 213 -20.69 8.36 3.01
C LEU A 213 -21.97 9.12 2.61
N GLY A 214 -23.13 8.46 2.73
CA GLY A 214 -24.43 9.08 2.44
C GLY A 214 -24.70 10.31 3.31
N ARG A 215 -24.41 10.26 4.61
CA ARG A 215 -24.56 11.41 5.52
C ARG A 215 -23.62 12.57 5.15
N LEU A 216 -22.37 12.27 4.76
CA LEU A 216 -21.41 13.28 4.32
C LEU A 216 -21.85 13.94 2.99
N LEU A 217 -22.31 13.15 2.03
CA LEU A 217 -22.87 13.64 0.77
C LEU A 217 -24.12 14.52 1.00
N GLY A 218 -25.02 14.09 1.89
CA GLY A 218 -26.20 14.86 2.31
C GLY A 218 -25.83 16.19 2.96
N GLU A 219 -24.74 16.23 3.75
CA GLU A 219 -24.24 17.49 4.33
C GLU A 219 -23.70 18.43 3.26
N LEU A 220 -22.91 17.93 2.30
CA LEU A 220 -22.42 18.74 1.17
C LEU A 220 -23.58 19.26 0.31
N HIS A 221 -24.62 18.47 0.13
CA HIS A 221 -25.83 18.87 -0.58
C HIS A 221 -26.57 19.98 0.18
N ARG A 222 -26.83 19.81 1.48
CA ARG A 222 -27.47 20.84 2.32
C ARG A 222 -26.71 22.16 2.35
N ARG A 223 -25.40 22.12 2.24
CA ARG A 223 -24.53 23.30 2.12
C ARG A 223 -24.52 23.91 0.71
N GLY A 224 -25.17 23.30 -0.27
CA GLY A 224 -25.19 23.75 -1.66
C GLY A 224 -23.83 23.66 -2.36
N VAL A 225 -22.92 22.79 -1.90
CA VAL A 225 -21.54 22.71 -2.41
C VAL A 225 -21.19 21.35 -3.07
N LEU A 226 -22.09 20.36 -3.05
CA LEU A 226 -21.80 19.03 -3.57
C LEU A 226 -21.36 19.06 -5.04
N ALA A 227 -22.04 19.83 -5.90
CA ALA A 227 -21.72 19.92 -7.33
C ALA A 227 -20.33 20.53 -7.61
N ARG A 228 -19.76 21.28 -6.65
CA ARG A 228 -18.43 21.90 -6.73
C ARG A 228 -17.38 21.16 -5.90
N THR A 229 -17.75 20.06 -5.25
CA THR A 229 -16.86 19.22 -4.46
C THR A 229 -16.50 17.98 -5.24
N LEU A 230 -15.23 17.77 -5.54
CA LEU A 230 -14.75 16.46 -5.96
C LEU A 230 -14.82 15.51 -4.76
N VAL A 231 -15.71 14.53 -4.81
CA VAL A 231 -15.75 13.45 -3.82
C VAL A 231 -15.03 12.25 -4.40
N LEU A 232 -13.96 11.84 -3.77
CA LEU A 232 -13.16 10.68 -4.16
C LEU A 232 -13.15 9.68 -3.02
N VAL A 233 -13.47 8.42 -3.32
CA VAL A 233 -13.37 7.28 -2.39
C VAL A 233 -12.44 6.24 -2.99
N THR A 234 -11.46 5.79 -2.20
CA THR A 234 -10.53 4.72 -2.56
C THR A 234 -10.17 3.88 -1.35
N SER A 235 -9.32 2.88 -1.55
CA SER A 235 -8.62 2.16 -0.48
C SER A 235 -7.12 2.17 -0.75
N ASP A 236 -6.36 1.89 0.27
CA ASP A 236 -4.90 1.69 0.18
C ASP A 236 -4.57 0.25 -0.23
N HIS A 237 -5.27 -0.74 0.27
CA HIS A 237 -5.16 -2.16 -0.07
C HIS A 237 -6.47 -2.89 0.20
N GLY A 238 -6.52 -4.17 -0.15
CA GLY A 238 -7.52 -5.10 0.31
C GLY A 238 -6.90 -6.16 1.23
N GLN A 239 -7.61 -7.27 1.47
CA GLN A 239 -7.18 -8.35 2.35
C GLN A 239 -7.56 -9.72 1.81
N SER A 240 -6.76 -10.75 2.09
CA SER A 240 -7.12 -12.16 1.92
C SER A 240 -7.38 -12.84 3.26
N ALA A 241 -8.21 -13.88 3.27
CA ALA A 241 -8.45 -14.68 4.48
C ALA A 241 -7.16 -15.36 4.96
N THR A 242 -7.01 -15.48 6.28
CA THR A 242 -5.88 -16.14 6.94
C THR A 242 -6.40 -17.24 7.85
N HIS A 243 -5.83 -18.44 7.73
CA HIS A 243 -6.20 -19.62 8.51
C HIS A 243 -5.02 -20.27 9.22
N THR A 244 -3.79 -19.98 8.76
CA THR A 244 -2.58 -20.60 9.27
C THR A 244 -1.49 -19.55 9.48
N HIS A 245 -0.97 -19.52 10.70
CA HIS A 245 0.05 -18.55 11.11
C HIS A 245 1.40 -19.23 11.21
N VAL A 246 2.40 -18.67 10.52
CA VAL A 246 3.77 -19.20 10.47
C VAL A 246 4.73 -18.08 10.86
N ASP A 247 5.60 -18.32 11.86
CA ASP A 247 6.62 -17.34 12.19
C ASP A 247 7.80 -17.42 11.22
N ILE A 248 8.01 -16.38 10.43
CA ILE A 248 9.12 -16.31 9.47
C ILE A 248 10.48 -16.44 10.17
N GLY A 249 10.61 -15.97 11.41
CA GLY A 249 11.83 -16.13 12.20
C GLY A 249 12.15 -17.58 12.50
N ASP A 250 11.14 -18.43 12.74
CA ASP A 250 11.33 -19.87 12.97
C ASP A 250 11.79 -20.58 11.70
N LEU A 251 11.31 -20.15 10.54
CA LEU A 251 11.79 -20.69 9.26
C LEU A 251 13.23 -20.28 8.96
N MET A 252 13.68 -19.12 9.43
CA MET A 252 15.03 -18.60 9.19
C MET A 252 16.08 -19.16 10.14
N ARG A 253 15.74 -19.41 11.41
CA ARG A 253 16.71 -19.80 12.46
C ARG A 253 17.55 -21.03 12.18
N PRO A 254 17.10 -22.08 11.49
CA PRO A 254 17.96 -23.19 11.12
C PRO A 254 19.18 -22.77 10.26
N VAL A 255 19.02 -21.73 9.43
CA VAL A 255 20.10 -21.23 8.55
C VAL A 255 20.78 -20.00 9.18
N TYR A 256 20.02 -19.12 9.83
CA TYR A 256 20.48 -17.91 10.51
C TYR A 256 20.04 -17.93 11.98
N PRO A 257 20.76 -18.64 12.87
CA PRO A 257 20.32 -18.83 14.27
C PRO A 257 20.11 -17.53 15.05
N ARG A 258 20.86 -16.49 14.74
CA ARG A 258 20.72 -15.17 15.34
C ARG A 258 19.88 -14.24 14.46
N THR A 259 18.65 -14.66 14.19
CA THR A 259 17.66 -13.83 13.47
C THR A 259 16.96 -12.89 14.44
N LEU A 260 17.04 -11.61 14.15
CA LEU A 260 16.34 -10.55 14.85
C LEU A 260 14.92 -10.43 14.27
N ILE A 261 13.90 -10.43 15.15
CA ILE A 261 12.49 -10.22 14.78
C ILE A 261 11.89 -9.10 15.62
N TYR A 262 10.95 -8.36 15.06
CA TYR A 262 10.18 -7.38 15.82
C TYR A 262 9.00 -8.10 16.53
N PRO A 263 8.68 -7.85 17.81
CA PRO A 263 9.20 -6.79 18.71
C PRO A 263 10.41 -7.16 19.58
N THR A 264 10.95 -8.37 19.47
CA THR A 264 12.06 -8.84 20.31
C THR A 264 13.42 -8.30 19.85
N LEU A 265 13.50 -7.03 19.52
CA LEU A 265 14.71 -6.37 19.01
C LEU A 265 15.91 -6.42 19.96
N TRP A 266 15.67 -6.49 21.26
CA TRP A 266 16.73 -6.59 22.28
C TRP A 266 17.50 -7.92 22.20
N ARG A 267 16.88 -8.99 21.66
CA ARG A 267 17.52 -10.28 21.46
C ARG A 267 18.32 -10.23 20.17
N HIS A 268 19.62 -10.42 20.22
CA HIS A 268 20.53 -10.36 19.06
C HIS A 268 20.80 -8.96 18.49
N LEU A 269 20.47 -7.88 19.20
CA LEU A 269 20.61 -6.50 18.70
C LEU A 269 22.03 -6.18 18.16
N PHE A 270 23.07 -6.72 18.81
CA PHE A 270 24.48 -6.49 18.43
C PHE A 270 25.14 -7.67 17.72
N SER A 271 24.48 -8.79 17.61
CA SER A 271 25.06 -10.03 17.06
C SER A 271 24.22 -10.68 15.97
N ALA A 272 23.18 -10.00 15.48
CA ALA A 272 22.30 -10.53 14.47
C ALA A 272 23.05 -10.95 13.20
N GLN A 273 22.63 -12.06 12.64
CA GLN A 273 23.04 -12.56 11.32
C GLN A 273 21.98 -12.28 10.27
N ALA A 274 20.73 -12.13 10.71
CA ALA A 274 19.61 -11.78 9.88
C ALA A 274 18.60 -10.93 10.67
N ALA A 275 17.74 -10.21 9.93
CA ALA A 275 16.60 -9.51 10.51
C ALA A 275 15.37 -9.75 9.62
N ALA A 276 14.23 -10.10 10.24
CA ALA A 276 12.96 -10.27 9.56
C ALA A 276 11.99 -9.16 9.99
N MET A 277 11.51 -8.39 9.03
CA MET A 277 10.63 -7.24 9.22
C MET A 277 9.32 -7.47 8.48
N VAL A 278 8.35 -8.05 9.18
CA VAL A 278 7.03 -8.37 8.63
C VAL A 278 6.19 -7.11 8.48
N SER A 279 5.49 -7.00 7.36
CA SER A 279 4.60 -5.88 7.03
C SER A 279 3.27 -6.42 6.50
N GLY A 280 2.15 -6.03 7.12
CA GLY A 280 0.80 -6.48 6.72
C GLY A 280 0.56 -7.99 6.87
N ASN A 281 1.44 -8.68 7.55
CA ASN A 281 1.50 -10.11 7.82
C ASN A 281 1.70 -11.04 6.58
N SER A 282 1.33 -10.64 5.37
CA SER A 282 1.57 -11.44 4.16
C SER A 282 2.90 -11.13 3.46
N MET A 283 3.67 -10.14 3.95
CA MET A 283 4.96 -9.77 3.38
C MET A 283 6.00 -9.55 4.46
N ALA A 284 7.24 -9.93 4.18
CA ALA A 284 8.38 -9.63 5.04
C ALA A 284 9.61 -9.18 4.24
N ASN A 285 10.28 -8.13 4.71
CA ASN A 285 11.63 -7.78 4.29
C ASN A 285 12.64 -8.56 5.13
N LEU A 286 13.49 -9.36 4.51
CA LEU A 286 14.60 -10.06 5.16
C LEU A 286 15.91 -9.36 4.83
N TYR A 287 16.69 -9.07 5.86
CA TYR A 287 18.04 -8.52 5.76
C TYR A 287 19.00 -9.59 6.22
N LEU A 288 19.96 -9.97 5.38
CA LEU A 288 20.82 -11.12 5.61
C LEU A 288 22.30 -10.68 5.60
N GLN A 289 23.05 -11.25 6.51
CA GLN A 289 24.51 -11.11 6.51
C GLN A 289 25.06 -11.99 5.38
N GLY A 290 25.86 -11.40 4.48
CA GLY A 290 26.63 -12.12 3.49
C GLY A 290 27.78 -12.92 4.14
N GLU A 291 28.57 -13.64 3.36
CA GLU A 291 29.68 -14.45 3.88
C GLU A 291 30.76 -13.61 4.53
N ALA A 292 31.14 -12.50 3.90
CA ALA A 292 32.13 -11.55 4.41
C ALA A 292 31.57 -10.53 5.43
N GLY A 293 30.28 -10.60 5.76
CA GLY A 293 29.66 -9.72 6.76
C GLY A 293 28.53 -8.88 6.21
N TRP A 294 28.14 -7.85 6.99
CA TRP A 294 27.01 -6.98 6.66
C TRP A 294 27.27 -5.96 5.54
N HIS A 295 28.52 -5.69 5.19
CA HIS A 295 28.90 -4.82 4.09
C HIS A 295 28.70 -5.48 2.72
N GLU A 296 28.58 -6.80 2.67
CA GLU A 296 28.29 -7.57 1.46
C GLU A 296 26.82 -7.95 1.41
N ARG A 297 26.20 -7.84 0.22
CA ARG A 297 24.87 -8.36 0.01
C ARG A 297 24.93 -9.86 -0.29
N PRO A 298 23.97 -10.65 0.21
CA PRO A 298 23.91 -12.08 -0.10
C PRO A 298 23.70 -12.29 -1.61
N ASP A 299 24.42 -13.28 -2.15
CA ASP A 299 24.20 -13.77 -3.51
C ASP A 299 23.30 -15.01 -3.46
N PHE A 300 22.10 -14.88 -4.02
CA PHE A 300 21.11 -15.94 -4.09
C PHE A 300 21.28 -16.84 -5.33
N GLU A 301 22.15 -16.47 -6.28
CA GLU A 301 22.45 -17.23 -7.50
C GLU A 301 23.70 -18.12 -7.30
N ALA A 302 24.48 -17.89 -6.26
CA ALA A 302 25.66 -18.69 -5.96
C ALA A 302 25.25 -20.15 -5.62
N ALA A 303 26.02 -21.09 -6.14
CA ALA A 303 25.84 -22.51 -5.82
C ALA A 303 26.27 -22.78 -4.37
N GLY A 304 25.30 -22.99 -3.48
CA GLY A 304 25.55 -23.26 -2.05
C GLY A 304 25.62 -22.01 -1.19
N GLY A 305 26.01 -22.19 0.07
CA GLY A 305 26.02 -21.13 1.08
C GLY A 305 24.66 -20.87 1.72
N ARG A 306 24.67 -20.11 2.81
CA ARG A 306 23.46 -19.79 3.60
C ARG A 306 22.35 -19.09 2.81
N PRO A 307 22.62 -18.14 1.90
CA PRO A 307 21.56 -17.53 1.10
C PRO A 307 20.80 -18.53 0.23
N ALA A 308 21.50 -19.41 -0.48
CA ALA A 308 20.89 -20.44 -1.33
C ALA A 308 20.11 -21.48 -0.50
N GLU A 309 20.65 -21.89 0.66
CA GLU A 309 19.97 -22.79 1.59
C GLU A 309 18.67 -22.18 2.11
N LEU A 310 18.68 -20.90 2.52
CA LEU A 310 17.47 -20.20 2.98
C LEU A 310 16.44 -20.09 1.84
N LEU A 311 16.88 -19.72 0.64
CA LEU A 311 16.02 -19.62 -0.54
C LEU A 311 15.30 -20.96 -0.80
N ALA A 312 16.05 -22.04 -0.88
CA ALA A 312 15.50 -23.39 -1.11
C ALA A 312 14.54 -23.81 0.02
N ARG A 313 14.91 -23.58 1.27
CA ARG A 313 14.08 -23.89 2.43
C ARG A 313 12.74 -23.15 2.40
N LEU A 314 12.77 -21.85 2.14
CA LEU A 314 11.55 -21.02 2.08
C LEU A 314 10.66 -21.40 0.90
N LEU A 315 11.23 -21.63 -0.31
CA LEU A 315 10.45 -22.04 -1.50
C LEU A 315 9.74 -23.39 -1.30
N ASN A 316 10.33 -24.29 -0.51
CA ASN A 316 9.72 -25.59 -0.20
C ASN A 316 8.64 -25.51 0.89
N HIS A 317 8.51 -24.39 1.59
CA HIS A 317 7.51 -24.25 2.65
C HIS A 317 6.12 -23.90 2.07
N PRO A 318 5.03 -24.57 2.49
CA PRO A 318 3.70 -24.39 1.90
C PRO A 318 3.14 -22.97 2.08
N ALA A 319 3.54 -22.28 3.13
CA ALA A 319 3.10 -20.91 3.41
C ALA A 319 3.70 -19.85 2.47
N ILE A 320 4.74 -20.18 1.71
CA ILE A 320 5.44 -19.22 0.87
C ILE A 320 4.94 -19.31 -0.58
N ALA A 321 4.47 -18.19 -1.10
CA ALA A 321 4.08 -18.06 -2.50
C ALA A 321 5.29 -17.69 -3.35
N HIS A 322 5.95 -16.59 -2.99
CA HIS A 322 7.03 -16.00 -3.77
C HIS A 322 8.18 -15.53 -2.88
N LEU A 323 9.39 -15.61 -3.44
CA LEU A 323 10.58 -14.96 -2.93
C LEU A 323 11.09 -13.98 -3.96
N ILE A 324 11.36 -12.74 -3.54
CA ILE A 324 11.75 -11.68 -4.47
C ILE A 324 13.08 -11.10 -4.01
N TYR A 325 14.03 -10.96 -4.93
CA TYR A 325 15.35 -10.40 -4.64
C TYR A 325 15.94 -9.65 -5.82
N ARG A 326 16.94 -8.85 -5.54
CA ARG A 326 17.74 -8.15 -6.56
C ARG A 326 18.92 -9.01 -6.96
N ARG A 327 18.98 -9.45 -8.22
CA ARG A 327 20.13 -10.18 -8.79
C ARG A 327 21.28 -9.22 -9.11
N ALA A 328 20.95 -8.07 -9.70
CA ALA A 328 21.89 -7.00 -10.05
C ALA A 328 21.15 -5.66 -10.04
N PRO A 329 21.84 -4.51 -10.12
CA PRO A 329 21.19 -3.23 -10.31
C PRO A 329 20.22 -3.26 -11.51
N GLY A 330 18.95 -2.97 -11.29
CA GLY A 330 17.90 -3.00 -12.30
C GLY A 330 17.42 -4.39 -12.72
N ILE A 331 17.91 -5.48 -12.11
CA ILE A 331 17.46 -6.84 -12.42
C ILE A 331 16.86 -7.46 -11.15
N TYR A 332 15.58 -7.81 -11.21
CA TYR A 332 14.83 -8.38 -10.10
C TYR A 332 14.32 -9.78 -10.45
N VAL A 333 14.38 -10.68 -9.49
CA VAL A 333 13.91 -12.06 -9.63
C VAL A 333 12.75 -12.27 -8.69
N LEU A 334 11.68 -12.85 -9.20
CA LEU A 334 10.58 -13.39 -8.42
C LEU A 334 10.60 -14.91 -8.61
N ALA A 335 10.96 -15.62 -7.55
CA ALA A 335 11.06 -17.06 -7.55
C ALA A 335 9.82 -17.71 -6.92
N GLY A 336 9.28 -18.70 -7.59
CA GLY A 336 8.29 -19.65 -7.08
C GLY A 336 8.93 -21.03 -6.92
N ARG A 337 8.12 -22.02 -6.56
CA ARG A 337 8.59 -23.40 -6.29
C ARG A 337 9.17 -24.07 -7.54
N THR A 338 8.58 -23.85 -8.70
CA THR A 338 8.82 -24.61 -9.95
C THR A 338 9.42 -23.74 -11.07
N GLY A 339 9.62 -22.46 -10.81
CA GLY A 339 10.22 -21.56 -11.77
C GLY A 339 10.40 -20.15 -11.24
N ARG A 340 10.94 -19.29 -12.09
CA ARG A 340 11.21 -17.90 -11.74
C ARG A 340 10.90 -16.95 -12.88
N ALA A 341 10.47 -15.74 -12.55
CA ALA A 341 10.33 -14.61 -13.46
C ALA A 341 11.47 -13.61 -13.20
N VAL A 342 12.03 -13.08 -14.26
CA VAL A 342 13.07 -12.06 -14.20
C VAL A 342 12.54 -10.79 -14.84
N VAL A 343 12.61 -9.69 -14.09
CA VAL A 343 12.26 -8.34 -14.53
C VAL A 343 13.55 -7.56 -14.77
N ASP A 344 13.78 -7.16 -16.01
CA ASP A 344 14.90 -6.29 -16.39
C ASP A 344 14.44 -4.84 -16.53
N ALA A 345 14.78 -4.04 -15.57
CA ALA A 345 14.45 -2.62 -15.49
C ALA A 345 15.65 -1.70 -15.72
N ARG A 346 16.73 -2.18 -16.35
CA ARG A 346 17.93 -1.37 -16.61
C ARG A 346 17.65 -0.20 -17.56
N SER A 347 16.70 -0.36 -18.48
CA SER A 347 16.22 0.72 -19.35
C SER A 347 15.37 1.77 -18.61
N VAL A 348 14.84 1.42 -17.45
CA VAL A 348 14.07 2.34 -16.58
C VAL A 348 14.98 3.34 -15.86
N GLY A 349 16.29 3.30 -16.11
CA GLY A 349 17.33 4.23 -15.70
C GLY A 349 17.10 4.96 -14.36
N ALA A 350 18.02 5.66 -13.85
CA ALA A 350 17.74 6.74 -12.91
C ALA A 350 16.92 7.82 -13.65
N ASP A 351 15.63 7.55 -13.92
CA ASP A 351 14.73 8.55 -14.47
C ASP A 351 14.47 9.58 -13.35
N ASP A 352 15.36 10.56 -13.33
CA ASP A 352 15.28 11.77 -12.53
C ASP A 352 14.26 12.79 -13.10
N GLY A 353 13.44 12.37 -14.07
CA GLY A 353 12.49 13.23 -14.78
C GLY A 353 13.10 14.07 -15.88
N SER A 354 14.39 13.83 -16.24
CA SER A 354 15.10 14.57 -17.29
C SER A 354 15.04 13.90 -18.68
N GLY A 355 14.32 12.79 -18.81
CA GLY A 355 14.11 12.15 -20.11
C GLY A 355 13.41 13.10 -21.09
N ASP A 356 13.94 13.22 -22.30
CA ASP A 356 13.42 14.09 -23.37
C ASP A 356 12.03 13.67 -23.93
N GLY A 357 11.33 12.73 -23.25
CA GLY A 357 9.95 12.35 -23.54
C GLY A 357 9.73 11.58 -24.85
N SER A 358 10.77 11.19 -25.57
CA SER A 358 10.63 10.64 -26.92
C SER A 358 10.23 9.16 -26.99
N GLN A 359 10.49 8.36 -25.94
CA GLN A 359 10.12 6.94 -25.92
C GLN A 359 9.58 6.51 -24.55
N PRO A 360 8.46 5.74 -24.50
CA PRO A 360 7.97 5.21 -23.24
C PRO A 360 8.97 4.20 -22.66
N VAL A 361 9.23 4.33 -21.36
CA VAL A 361 10.09 3.41 -20.63
C VAL A 361 9.51 1.99 -20.69
N ARG A 362 10.35 1.00 -21.02
CA ARG A 362 9.97 -0.42 -21.11
C ARG A 362 10.78 -1.26 -20.13
N ILE A 363 10.15 -2.30 -19.59
CA ILE A 363 10.82 -3.33 -18.80
C ILE A 363 10.90 -4.64 -19.58
N GLY A 364 11.98 -5.39 -19.39
CA GLY A 364 12.09 -6.76 -19.86
C GLY A 364 11.37 -7.72 -18.92
N PHE A 365 10.73 -8.75 -19.45
CA PHE A 365 10.13 -9.84 -18.66
C PHE A 365 10.45 -11.17 -19.30
N THR A 366 11.09 -12.07 -18.53
CA THR A 366 11.42 -13.42 -18.96
C THR A 366 11.08 -14.44 -17.88
N VAL A 367 10.76 -15.65 -18.28
CA VAL A 367 10.39 -16.74 -17.37
C VAL A 367 11.32 -17.93 -17.61
N GLU A 368 11.80 -18.51 -16.52
CA GLU A 368 12.57 -19.75 -16.49
C GLU A 368 11.78 -20.79 -15.68
N GLY A 369 11.43 -21.91 -16.30
CA GLY A 369 10.51 -22.91 -15.72
C GLY A 369 9.05 -22.48 -15.80
N GLU A 370 8.23 -22.80 -14.80
CA GLU A 370 6.85 -22.36 -14.72
C GLU A 370 6.79 -20.89 -14.29
N ASN A 371 5.87 -20.13 -14.88
CA ASN A 371 5.67 -18.74 -14.49
C ASN A 371 5.10 -18.66 -13.05
N PRO A 372 5.86 -18.16 -12.08
CA PRO A 372 5.40 -18.14 -10.69
C PRO A 372 4.20 -17.22 -10.45
N LEU A 373 3.95 -16.27 -11.36
CA LEU A 373 2.78 -15.38 -11.33
C LEU A 373 1.58 -15.94 -12.11
N GLY A 374 1.73 -17.11 -12.74
CA GLY A 374 0.65 -17.77 -13.50
C GLY A 374 0.18 -16.98 -14.72
N TYR A 375 0.95 -16.02 -15.22
CA TYR A 375 0.58 -15.28 -16.42
C TYR A 375 0.66 -16.17 -17.67
N ALA A 376 -0.27 -15.96 -18.60
CA ALA A 376 -0.06 -16.36 -19.98
C ALA A 376 1.22 -15.71 -20.54
N PRO A 377 1.78 -16.22 -21.63
CA PRO A 377 2.98 -15.62 -22.22
C PRO A 377 2.82 -14.12 -22.45
N LEU A 378 3.73 -13.34 -21.88
CA LEU A 378 3.76 -11.88 -22.01
C LEU A 378 4.84 -11.46 -23.03
N PRO A 379 4.70 -10.27 -23.64
CA PRO A 379 5.77 -9.69 -24.46
C PRO A 379 7.07 -9.56 -23.68
N GLY A 380 8.21 -9.82 -24.34
CA GLY A 380 9.53 -9.72 -23.72
C GLY A 380 9.93 -8.31 -23.30
N GLN A 381 9.23 -7.27 -23.82
CA GLN A 381 9.40 -5.86 -23.48
C GLN A 381 8.04 -5.18 -23.35
N MET A 382 7.77 -4.52 -22.23
CA MET A 382 6.48 -3.90 -21.95
C MET A 382 6.64 -2.52 -21.31
N THR A 383 5.75 -1.61 -21.67
CA THR A 383 5.51 -0.36 -20.94
C THR A 383 4.72 -0.63 -19.67
N ARG A 384 4.63 0.38 -18.77
CA ARG A 384 3.78 0.33 -17.59
C ARG A 384 2.32 -0.01 -17.92
N ASP A 385 1.76 0.65 -18.94
CA ASP A 385 0.35 0.44 -19.30
C ASP A 385 0.10 -0.94 -19.90
N GLU A 386 1.03 -1.45 -20.68
CA GLU A 386 0.98 -2.82 -21.20
C GLU A 386 1.05 -3.85 -20.07
N VAL A 387 1.94 -3.68 -19.09
CA VAL A 387 1.99 -4.56 -17.90
C VAL A 387 0.66 -4.53 -17.16
N ALA A 388 0.16 -3.35 -16.82
CA ALA A 388 -1.09 -3.19 -16.08
C ALA A 388 -2.29 -3.79 -16.84
N ALA A 389 -2.40 -3.55 -18.17
CA ALA A 389 -3.51 -4.07 -18.98
C ALA A 389 -3.46 -5.59 -19.14
N LEU A 390 -2.27 -6.15 -19.41
CA LEU A 390 -2.10 -7.60 -19.66
C LEU A 390 -2.25 -8.44 -18.38
N THR A 391 -2.02 -7.84 -17.21
CA THR A 391 -2.07 -8.56 -15.94
C THR A 391 -3.30 -8.25 -15.08
N ALA A 392 -4.14 -7.28 -15.45
CA ALA A 392 -5.29 -6.82 -14.67
C ALA A 392 -6.25 -7.94 -14.25
N GLY A 393 -6.50 -8.92 -15.15
CA GLY A 393 -7.39 -10.07 -14.92
C GLY A 393 -6.74 -11.25 -14.17
N THR A 394 -5.47 -11.15 -13.78
CA THR A 394 -4.70 -12.26 -13.20
C THR A 394 -4.76 -12.28 -11.67
N GLY A 395 -4.16 -13.30 -11.06
CA GLY A 395 -4.00 -13.40 -9.60
C GLY A 395 -3.00 -12.38 -9.01
N PHE A 396 -2.15 -11.76 -9.85
CA PHE A 396 -1.08 -10.83 -9.43
C PHE A 396 -1.03 -9.61 -10.36
N PRO A 397 -2.03 -8.71 -10.28
CA PRO A 397 -2.11 -7.56 -11.19
C PRO A 397 -0.91 -6.63 -11.03
N ASP A 398 -0.36 -6.18 -12.17
CA ASP A 398 0.77 -5.24 -12.27
C ASP A 398 2.08 -5.71 -11.62
N GLY A 399 2.21 -7.00 -11.29
CA GLY A 399 3.33 -7.56 -10.51
C GLY A 399 4.71 -7.12 -10.99
N PRO A 400 5.08 -7.27 -12.28
CA PRO A 400 6.41 -6.86 -12.77
C PRO A 400 6.74 -5.39 -12.52
N TRP A 401 5.79 -4.47 -12.74
CA TRP A 401 6.01 -3.04 -12.52
C TRP A 401 6.11 -2.69 -11.03
N GLN A 402 5.33 -3.36 -10.19
CA GLN A 402 5.37 -3.19 -8.74
C GLN A 402 6.76 -3.53 -8.17
N LEU A 403 7.45 -4.55 -8.69
CA LEU A 403 8.81 -4.88 -8.29
C LEU A 403 9.80 -3.75 -8.65
N VAL A 404 9.67 -3.18 -9.85
CA VAL A 404 10.52 -2.06 -10.27
C VAL A 404 10.37 -0.88 -9.31
N GLU A 405 9.14 -0.50 -9.00
CA GLU A 405 8.87 0.62 -8.10
C GLU A 405 9.29 0.32 -6.65
N PHE A 406 9.11 -0.90 -6.17
CA PHE A 406 9.51 -1.31 -4.83
C PHE A 406 11.02 -1.20 -4.60
N PHE A 407 11.82 -1.71 -5.55
CA PHE A 407 13.27 -1.72 -5.42
C PHE A 407 13.95 -0.36 -5.68
N ARG A 408 13.18 0.69 -5.96
CA ARG A 408 13.68 2.07 -5.90
C ARG A 408 14.06 2.47 -4.47
N SER A 409 13.50 1.80 -3.46
CA SER A 409 13.95 2.00 -2.08
C SER A 409 15.30 1.31 -1.83
N PRO A 410 16.34 2.04 -1.44
CA PRO A 410 17.60 1.45 -0.98
C PRO A 410 17.44 0.68 0.34
N ARG A 411 16.32 0.89 1.06
CA ARG A 411 15.95 0.21 2.30
C ARG A 411 15.23 -1.12 2.08
N ALA A 412 14.89 -1.47 0.84
CA ALA A 412 14.32 -2.78 0.52
C ALA A 412 15.21 -3.91 1.06
N GLY A 413 14.58 -4.97 1.58
CA GLY A 413 15.26 -6.16 2.06
C GLY A 413 16.16 -6.81 1.02
N ASP A 414 17.06 -7.66 1.44
CA ASP A 414 17.87 -8.48 0.54
C ASP A 414 17.01 -9.58 -0.12
N LEU A 415 16.06 -10.14 0.66
CA LEU A 415 15.05 -11.09 0.21
C LEU A 415 13.68 -10.63 0.73
N ILE A 416 12.72 -10.54 -0.15
CA ILE A 416 11.33 -10.27 0.19
C ILE A 416 10.55 -11.58 0.12
N VAL A 417 9.77 -11.84 1.16
CA VAL A 417 8.93 -13.03 1.27
C VAL A 417 7.48 -12.61 1.12
N CYS A 418 6.74 -13.26 0.22
CA CYS A 418 5.30 -13.14 0.12
C CYS A 418 4.65 -14.45 0.58
N ALA A 419 3.72 -14.36 1.53
CA ALA A 419 2.92 -15.49 1.97
C ALA A 419 1.92 -15.89 0.89
N ARG A 420 1.56 -17.16 0.86
CA ARG A 420 0.42 -17.66 0.07
C ARG A 420 -0.89 -17.27 0.76
N ALA A 421 -1.92 -17.00 -0.02
CA ALA A 421 -3.27 -16.80 0.51
C ALA A 421 -3.67 -17.93 1.49
N GLY A 422 -4.29 -17.58 2.60
CA GLY A 422 -4.59 -18.49 3.70
C GLY A 422 -3.52 -18.58 4.79
N PHE A 423 -2.34 -18.00 4.55
CA PHE A 423 -1.22 -17.95 5.49
C PHE A 423 -0.83 -16.53 5.83
N ASP A 424 -0.22 -16.35 7.00
CA ASP A 424 0.55 -15.17 7.33
C ASP A 424 1.94 -15.54 7.89
N LEU A 425 2.80 -14.53 8.06
CA LEU A 425 4.21 -14.68 8.44
C LEU A 425 4.48 -14.37 9.91
N ARG A 426 3.43 -14.27 10.74
CA ARG A 426 3.53 -14.01 12.18
C ARG A 426 2.64 -14.95 12.97
N SER A 427 3.23 -15.70 13.90
CA SER A 427 2.52 -16.49 14.91
C SER A 427 2.84 -16.02 16.33
N HIS A 428 4.07 -15.50 16.54
CA HIS A 428 4.48 -14.97 17.83
C HIS A 428 4.17 -13.48 17.96
N PHE A 429 3.79 -13.05 19.16
CA PHE A 429 3.51 -11.64 19.51
C PHE A 429 2.33 -11.01 18.76
N GLU A 430 1.42 -11.82 18.22
CA GLU A 430 0.09 -11.39 17.85
C GLU A 430 -0.83 -11.52 19.06
N TYR A 431 -1.40 -10.41 19.52
CA TYR A 431 -2.32 -10.44 20.69
C TYR A 431 -3.61 -11.20 20.39
N GLN A 432 -4.03 -11.14 19.13
CA GLN A 432 -5.09 -11.99 18.58
C GLN A 432 -4.61 -12.43 17.19
N PRO A 433 -4.72 -13.72 16.87
CA PRO A 433 -4.41 -14.18 15.51
C PRO A 433 -5.29 -13.43 14.50
N HIS A 434 -4.70 -12.97 13.42
CA HIS A 434 -5.43 -12.30 12.35
C HIS A 434 -6.17 -13.33 11.49
N ASN A 435 -7.45 -13.10 11.21
CA ASN A 435 -8.25 -13.88 10.26
C ASN A 435 -8.21 -13.28 8.84
N GLY A 436 -7.53 -12.18 8.66
CA GLY A 436 -7.23 -11.54 7.39
C GLY A 436 -5.83 -10.94 7.39
N SER A 437 -5.15 -10.99 6.26
CA SER A 437 -3.82 -10.40 6.09
C SER A 437 -3.69 -9.75 4.71
N HIS A 438 -2.68 -8.90 4.56
CA HIS A 438 -2.38 -8.14 3.35
C HIS A 438 -0.87 -7.87 3.26
N GLY A 439 -0.42 -7.13 2.25
CA GLY A 439 0.99 -6.71 2.12
C GLY A 439 1.69 -7.31 0.91
N ALA A 440 1.15 -8.36 0.29
CA ALA A 440 1.74 -9.04 -0.85
C ALA A 440 1.13 -8.59 -2.20
N LEU A 441 1.45 -9.32 -3.28
CA LEU A 441 1.06 -8.96 -4.66
C LEU A 441 -0.28 -9.56 -5.09
N GLU A 442 -0.92 -10.37 -4.23
CA GLU A 442 -2.18 -11.04 -4.54
C GLU A 442 -3.28 -10.06 -4.92
N ARG A 443 -4.13 -10.49 -5.85
CA ARG A 443 -5.26 -9.72 -6.37
C ARG A 443 -6.12 -9.12 -5.26
N GLU A 444 -6.41 -9.90 -4.21
CA GLU A 444 -7.23 -9.48 -3.07
C GLU A 444 -6.57 -8.37 -2.24
N HIS A 445 -5.23 -8.24 -2.29
CA HIS A 445 -4.50 -7.17 -1.63
C HIS A 445 -4.37 -5.94 -2.52
N MET A 446 -4.26 -6.16 -3.86
CA MET A 446 -3.84 -5.14 -4.81
C MET A 446 -5.01 -4.42 -5.48
N LEU A 447 -6.18 -5.06 -5.64
CA LEU A 447 -7.31 -4.42 -6.31
C LEU A 447 -8.22 -3.70 -5.33
N VAL A 448 -8.36 -2.40 -5.53
CA VAL A 448 -9.08 -1.47 -4.67
C VAL A 448 -10.10 -0.62 -5.47
N PRO A 449 -11.15 -0.08 -4.83
CA PRO A 449 -12.06 0.83 -5.49
C PRO A 449 -11.40 2.18 -5.78
N ALA A 450 -11.74 2.79 -6.91
CA ALA A 450 -11.51 4.19 -7.22
C ALA A 450 -12.84 4.81 -7.67
N ALA A 451 -13.48 5.56 -6.79
CA ALA A 451 -14.79 6.14 -7.01
C ALA A 451 -14.71 7.67 -6.97
N VAL A 452 -15.26 8.33 -8.00
CA VAL A 452 -15.40 9.80 -8.07
C VAL A 452 -16.83 10.16 -8.46
N ASN A 453 -17.35 11.29 -7.96
CA ASN A 453 -18.66 11.82 -8.34
C ASN A 453 -18.64 12.53 -9.73
N ALA A 454 -17.92 11.92 -10.67
CA ALA A 454 -17.75 12.34 -12.05
C ALA A 454 -17.50 11.09 -12.90
N ARG A 455 -17.57 11.21 -14.21
CA ARG A 455 -17.23 10.12 -15.11
C ARG A 455 -15.73 10.07 -15.39
N TRP A 456 -15.13 8.90 -15.33
CA TRP A 456 -13.79 8.68 -15.86
C TRP A 456 -13.82 8.73 -17.39
N LEU A 457 -12.97 9.53 -18.01
CA LEU A 457 -12.92 9.71 -19.47
C LEU A 457 -11.83 8.90 -20.17
N ASP A 458 -11.00 8.19 -19.43
CA ASP A 458 -9.90 7.39 -19.94
C ASP A 458 -10.06 5.95 -19.40
N ASP A 459 -10.03 4.94 -20.27
CA ASP A 459 -10.23 3.53 -19.94
C ASP A 459 -8.95 2.77 -19.60
N ARG A 460 -7.79 3.42 -19.61
CA ARG A 460 -6.54 2.79 -19.19
C ARG A 460 -6.62 2.26 -17.76
N PRO A 461 -5.87 1.19 -17.42
CA PRO A 461 -5.81 0.69 -16.05
C PRO A 461 -5.41 1.80 -15.07
N LEU A 462 -6.14 1.90 -13.95
CA LEU A 462 -5.85 2.86 -12.89
C LEU A 462 -4.89 2.26 -11.86
N CYS A 463 -4.02 3.12 -11.35
CA CYS A 463 -3.25 2.86 -10.13
C CYS A 463 -3.61 3.92 -9.08
N THR A 464 -3.54 3.58 -7.81
CA THR A 464 -3.82 4.55 -6.72
C THR A 464 -2.92 5.78 -6.78
N ALA A 465 -1.72 5.67 -7.37
CA ALA A 465 -0.84 6.82 -7.60
C ALA A 465 -1.39 7.83 -8.61
N ASP A 466 -2.32 7.43 -9.49
CA ASP A 466 -2.96 8.32 -10.46
C ASP A 466 -3.97 9.27 -9.78
N LEU A 467 -4.42 8.94 -8.56
CA LEU A 467 -5.45 9.72 -7.87
C LEU A 467 -4.94 11.10 -7.41
N PHE A 468 -3.70 11.18 -6.96
CA PHE A 468 -3.09 12.46 -6.56
C PHE A 468 -3.06 13.50 -7.71
N PRO A 469 -2.44 13.20 -8.87
CA PRO A 469 -2.43 14.15 -10.00
C PRO A 469 -3.83 14.39 -10.55
N THR A 470 -4.75 13.42 -10.48
CA THR A 470 -6.14 13.59 -10.89
C THR A 470 -6.88 14.58 -9.99
N ILE A 471 -6.70 14.52 -8.67
CA ILE A 471 -7.26 15.50 -7.73
C ILE A 471 -6.75 16.91 -8.06
N LEU A 472 -5.44 17.08 -8.23
CA LEU A 472 -4.85 18.39 -8.54
C LEU A 472 -5.38 18.94 -9.87
N SER A 473 -5.40 18.12 -10.91
CA SER A 473 -5.93 18.52 -12.23
C SER A 473 -7.40 18.89 -12.16
N ALA A 474 -8.25 18.10 -11.50
CA ALA A 474 -9.68 18.37 -11.35
C ALA A 474 -9.95 19.68 -10.57
N LEU A 475 -9.06 20.04 -9.65
CA LEU A 475 -9.08 21.30 -8.92
C LEU A 475 -8.39 22.45 -9.70
N GLY A 476 -7.90 22.23 -10.93
CA GLY A 476 -7.16 23.22 -11.72
C GLY A 476 -5.87 23.68 -11.04
N LEU A 477 -5.25 22.82 -10.26
CA LEU A 477 -3.97 23.06 -9.61
C LEU A 477 -2.81 22.51 -10.44
N PRO A 478 -1.62 23.10 -10.38
CA PRO A 478 -0.44 22.57 -11.08
C PRO A 478 -0.13 21.14 -10.61
N VAL A 479 0.07 20.25 -11.56
CA VAL A 479 0.51 18.86 -11.32
C VAL A 479 2.03 18.84 -11.35
N PRO A 480 2.73 18.43 -10.27
CA PRO A 480 4.18 18.34 -10.25
C PRO A 480 4.71 17.29 -11.24
N GLY A 481 5.93 17.50 -11.73
CA GLY A 481 6.67 16.46 -12.44
C GLY A 481 7.23 15.37 -11.52
N GLY A 482 7.74 14.27 -12.11
CA GLY A 482 8.43 13.19 -11.37
C GLY A 482 7.51 12.29 -10.53
N LEU A 483 6.19 12.35 -10.74
CA LEU A 483 5.22 11.48 -10.06
C LEU A 483 5.28 10.06 -10.63
N SER A 484 4.87 9.08 -9.83
CA SER A 484 4.61 7.73 -10.31
C SER A 484 3.27 7.64 -11.06
N GLY A 485 2.30 8.44 -10.64
CA GLY A 485 0.96 8.48 -11.22
C GLY A 485 0.82 9.53 -12.33
N ARG A 486 -0.25 9.40 -13.12
CA ARG A 486 -0.64 10.33 -14.18
C ARG A 486 -2.09 10.78 -13.98
N SER A 487 -2.36 12.05 -14.27
CA SER A 487 -3.74 12.55 -14.21
C SER A 487 -4.65 11.80 -15.19
N VAL A 488 -5.86 11.50 -14.73
CA VAL A 488 -6.93 10.91 -15.53
C VAL A 488 -8.03 11.95 -15.70
N PRO A 489 -8.45 12.26 -16.94
CA PRO A 489 -9.51 13.23 -17.18
C PRO A 489 -10.84 12.79 -16.56
N LEU A 490 -11.57 13.76 -16.00
CA LEU A 490 -12.91 13.55 -15.43
C LEU A 490 -13.96 14.33 -16.24
N GLY A 491 -15.04 13.65 -16.62
CA GLY A 491 -16.18 14.25 -17.31
C GLY A 491 -17.19 14.88 -16.35
N GLY A 492 -17.97 15.79 -16.90
CA GLY A 492 -19.06 16.46 -16.21
C GLY A 492 -20.29 15.60 -15.95
#